data_a57a27cbc2947042fd718f5f5e92fcf9
#
_entry.id   a57a27cbc2947042fd718f5f5e92fcf9
#
_cell.length_a   1.000
_cell.length_b   1.000
_cell.length_c   1.000
_cell.angle_alpha   90.00
_cell.angle_beta   90.00
_cell.angle_gamma   90.00
#
_symmetry.space_group_name_H-M   'P 1'
#
loop_
_entity.id
_entity.type
_entity.pdbx_description
1 polymer ?
#
loop_
_entity_poly.entity_id
_entity_poly.type
_entity_poly.pdbx_seq_one_letter_code
_entity_poly.pdbx_strand_id
1 'polypeptide(L)'
;MRASDAHHHLSSSNIISFEKLELLFKGADTEDARGGSEMVGQRYLDLLAELTAIAEYQWRSGSPRGLVKGFMLSGPPGTGKTTLAKRLAYELGCRFQSDNDPPIALAFIDGGEISRSRYGESEERIRDIFLHARSGFTAQGQRSVLLFDDVESIFMARGSQHAKEWHFSQDSVFFHSIDELDTSRSTIVLTSNRPDLIDEAIRDRFLSYVVDYPDLETLIQMIEQIPALVQLSGAQRATMKNDLVAAVKDGTVRSMRDAQRFAMRHFVSKILKKDSLAQHVVD
;
A
#
# COMPACT_ATOMS: atom_id res chain seq x y z
N MET A 1 -4.73 -43.39 -2.47
CA MET A 1 -5.76 -42.65 -1.73
C MET A 1 -5.31 -41.22 -1.62
N ARG A 2 -6.13 -40.30 -2.04
CA ARG A 2 -5.86 -38.95 -2.53
C ARG A 2 -5.36 -38.00 -1.44
N ALA A 3 -4.17 -37.45 -1.67
CA ALA A 3 -3.63 -36.27 -0.94
C ALA A 3 -3.71 -35.07 -1.91
N SER A 4 -4.87 -34.46 -2.05
CA SER A 4 -5.02 -33.32 -2.98
C SER A 4 -6.17 -32.39 -2.63
N ASP A 5 -6.38 -32.02 -1.37
CA ASP A 5 -7.43 -31.01 -1.09
C ASP A 5 -7.22 -30.20 0.20
N ALA A 6 -5.95 -29.83 0.53
CA ALA A 6 -5.67 -29.07 1.75
C ALA A 6 -4.85 -27.77 1.55
N HIS A 7 -4.84 -27.17 0.35
CA HIS A 7 -4.01 -25.99 0.10
C HIS A 7 -4.79 -24.86 -0.58
N HIS A 8 -5.74 -24.24 0.11
CA HIS A 8 -6.37 -23.00 -0.38
C HIS A 8 -6.73 -22.04 0.77
N HIS A 9 -5.72 -21.53 1.51
CA HIS A 9 -5.94 -20.46 2.48
C HIS A 9 -5.52 -19.06 2.00
N LEU A 10 -4.70 -18.94 0.94
CA LEU A 10 -4.57 -17.69 0.21
C LEU A 10 -5.65 -17.66 -0.87
N SER A 11 -6.70 -16.88 -0.64
CA SER A 11 -7.66 -16.61 -1.71
C SER A 11 -6.92 -15.89 -2.83
N SER A 12 -7.18 -16.23 -4.08
CA SER A 12 -6.64 -15.54 -5.27
C SER A 12 -6.94 -14.02 -5.26
N SER A 13 -7.84 -13.56 -4.38
CA SER A 13 -8.17 -12.15 -4.17
C SER A 13 -7.07 -11.35 -3.47
N ASN A 14 -6.15 -12.01 -2.73
CA ASN A 14 -5.07 -11.34 -2.00
C ASN A 14 -3.80 -11.18 -2.86
N ILE A 15 -3.75 -11.79 -4.05
CA ILE A 15 -2.63 -11.65 -4.98
C ILE A 15 -2.98 -10.64 -6.05
N ILE A 16 -2.22 -9.56 -6.10
CA ILE A 16 -2.34 -8.53 -7.12
C ILE A 16 -1.29 -8.81 -8.19
N SER A 17 -1.73 -9.17 -9.39
CA SER A 17 -0.82 -9.39 -10.52
C SER A 17 -0.20 -8.08 -11.01
N PHE A 18 0.92 -8.19 -11.73
CA PHE A 18 1.58 -7.01 -12.30
C PHE A 18 0.65 -6.22 -13.24
N GLU A 19 -0.18 -6.88 -14.05
CA GLU A 19 -1.17 -6.24 -14.93
C GLU A 19 -2.17 -5.38 -14.13
N LYS A 20 -2.64 -5.87 -12.96
CA LYS A 20 -3.51 -5.06 -12.09
C LYS A 20 -2.79 -3.86 -11.50
N LEU A 21 -1.49 -3.96 -11.17
CA LEU A 21 -0.69 -2.83 -10.73
C LEU A 21 -0.49 -1.83 -11.87
N GLU A 22 -0.27 -2.32 -13.08
CA GLU A 22 -0.15 -1.49 -14.28
C GLU A 22 -1.42 -0.68 -14.55
N LEU A 23 -2.60 -1.32 -14.49
CA LEU A 23 -3.89 -0.63 -14.59
C LEU A 23 -4.08 0.42 -13.49
N LEU A 24 -3.60 0.16 -12.28
CA LEU A 24 -3.71 1.09 -11.16
C LEU A 24 -2.85 2.35 -11.37
N PHE A 25 -1.66 2.21 -11.97
CA PHE A 25 -0.67 3.28 -12.03
C PHE A 25 -0.46 3.91 -13.42
N LYS A 26 -0.72 3.18 -14.49
CA LYS A 26 -0.73 3.73 -15.88
C LYS A 26 -2.12 4.12 -16.36
N GLY A 27 -3.17 3.52 -15.79
CA GLY A 27 -4.51 3.58 -16.36
C GLY A 27 -4.69 2.58 -17.51
N ALA A 28 -5.93 2.41 -17.98
CA ALA A 28 -6.18 1.66 -19.20
C ALA A 28 -5.77 2.51 -20.41
N ASP A 29 -5.09 1.92 -21.40
CA ASP A 29 -4.66 2.56 -22.66
C ASP A 29 -5.83 2.94 -23.58
N THR A 30 -6.94 3.43 -23.04
CA THR A 30 -8.05 3.97 -23.82
C THR A 30 -7.89 5.48 -23.88
N GLU A 31 -8.12 6.07 -25.06
CA GLU A 31 -7.99 7.53 -25.33
C GLU A 31 -8.76 8.41 -24.33
N ASP A 32 -9.71 7.84 -23.57
CA ASP A 32 -10.46 8.48 -22.50
C ASP A 32 -9.95 8.21 -21.07
N ALA A 33 -8.98 7.32 -20.89
CA ALA A 33 -8.49 6.91 -19.56
C ALA A 33 -7.36 7.81 -19.05
N ARG A 34 -7.67 9.02 -18.65
CA ARG A 34 -6.84 9.84 -17.75
C ARG A 34 -6.91 9.29 -16.31
N GLY A 35 -6.59 8.00 -16.12
CA GLY A 35 -6.90 7.28 -14.88
C GLY A 35 -5.71 6.72 -14.11
N GLY A 36 -4.48 6.89 -14.59
CA GLY A 36 -3.30 6.51 -13.82
C GLY A 36 -3.05 7.54 -12.71
N SER A 37 -3.01 7.10 -11.46
CA SER A 37 -2.62 7.98 -10.35
C SER A 37 -1.10 8.06 -10.32
N GLU A 38 -0.52 9.12 -10.88
CA GLU A 38 0.89 9.41 -10.68
C GLU A 38 1.16 9.70 -9.20
N MET A 39 2.29 9.22 -8.71
CA MET A 39 2.74 9.60 -7.37
C MET A 39 3.18 11.06 -7.40
N VAL A 40 2.65 11.83 -6.46
CA VAL A 40 2.92 13.26 -6.33
C VAL A 40 3.69 13.57 -5.06
N GLY A 41 4.37 14.72 -5.05
CA GLY A 41 5.16 15.19 -3.94
C GLY A 41 6.60 14.65 -3.96
N GLN A 42 7.58 15.56 -4.01
CA GLN A 42 9.01 15.19 -4.15
C GLN A 42 9.46 14.23 -3.05
N ARG A 43 9.05 14.45 -1.82
CA ARG A 43 9.37 13.60 -0.67
C ARG A 43 8.93 12.14 -0.86
N TYR A 44 7.76 11.91 -1.49
CA TYR A 44 7.26 10.56 -1.77
C TYR A 44 8.03 9.92 -2.92
N LEU A 45 8.40 10.72 -3.93
CA LEU A 45 9.21 10.26 -5.06
C LEU A 45 10.61 9.87 -4.61
N ASP A 46 11.25 10.68 -3.76
CA ASP A 46 12.57 10.40 -3.20
C ASP A 46 12.56 9.11 -2.36
N LEU A 47 11.56 8.98 -1.49
CA LEU A 47 11.39 7.77 -0.68
C LEU A 47 11.15 6.53 -1.57
N LEU A 48 10.28 6.63 -2.57
CA LEU A 48 10.04 5.53 -3.51
C LEU A 48 11.32 5.13 -4.24
N ALA A 49 12.11 6.11 -4.70
CA ALA A 49 13.37 5.86 -5.38
C ALA A 49 14.37 5.13 -4.48
N GLU A 50 14.49 5.53 -3.21
CA GLU A 50 15.35 4.87 -2.22
C GLU A 50 14.91 3.43 -1.95
N LEU A 51 13.63 3.20 -1.63
CA LEU A 51 13.09 1.85 -1.40
C LEU A 51 13.31 0.94 -2.62
N THR A 52 13.07 1.47 -3.81
CA THR A 52 13.23 0.74 -5.06
C THR A 52 14.70 0.38 -5.30
N ALA A 53 15.62 1.31 -5.08
CA ALA A 53 17.06 1.08 -5.26
C ALA A 53 17.60 0.00 -4.33
N ILE A 54 17.18 0.02 -3.04
CA ILE A 54 17.58 -0.99 -2.05
C ILE A 54 17.04 -2.38 -2.43
N ALA A 55 15.75 -2.49 -2.76
CA ALA A 55 15.15 -3.76 -3.13
C ALA A 55 15.74 -4.30 -4.46
N GLU A 56 15.93 -3.44 -5.45
CA GLU A 56 16.57 -3.79 -6.72
C GLU A 56 17.99 -4.32 -6.51
N TYR A 57 18.80 -3.63 -5.71
CA TYR A 57 20.15 -4.07 -5.38
C TYR A 57 20.15 -5.47 -4.76
N GLN A 58 19.27 -5.74 -3.78
CA GLN A 58 19.17 -7.06 -3.15
C GLN A 58 18.77 -8.15 -4.15
N TRP A 59 17.76 -7.89 -4.99
CA TRP A 59 17.29 -8.85 -5.97
C TRP A 59 18.35 -9.13 -7.05
N ARG A 60 19.12 -8.13 -7.47
CA ARG A 60 20.22 -8.30 -8.44
C ARG A 60 21.44 -8.99 -7.84
N SER A 61 21.68 -8.82 -6.54
CA SER A 61 22.80 -9.48 -5.87
C SER A 61 22.67 -11.00 -5.81
N GLY A 62 21.44 -11.52 -5.95
CA GLY A 62 21.15 -12.94 -5.91
C GLY A 62 21.43 -13.61 -4.55
N SER A 63 21.71 -12.83 -3.49
CA SER A 63 21.94 -13.36 -2.16
C SER A 63 20.64 -13.72 -1.46
N PRO A 64 20.36 -14.99 -1.15
CA PRO A 64 19.11 -15.37 -0.49
C PRO A 64 19.03 -14.89 0.97
N ARG A 65 20.15 -14.47 1.56
CA ARG A 65 20.23 -13.91 2.91
C ARG A 65 20.78 -12.50 2.88
N GLY A 66 20.02 -11.56 2.28
CA GLY A 66 20.37 -10.15 2.27
C GLY A 66 20.28 -9.51 3.66
N LEU A 67 20.95 -8.35 3.79
CA LEU A 67 21.00 -7.59 5.04
C LEU A 67 19.64 -6.99 5.43
N VAL A 68 18.79 -6.67 4.43
CA VAL A 68 17.49 -6.03 4.63
C VAL A 68 16.37 -7.01 4.29
N LYS A 69 15.50 -7.29 5.25
CA LYS A 69 14.33 -8.14 5.02
C LYS A 69 13.21 -7.39 4.32
N GLY A 70 13.18 -6.08 4.49
CA GLY A 70 12.19 -5.21 3.88
C GLY A 70 12.11 -3.86 4.58
N PHE A 71 10.95 -3.23 4.42
CA PHE A 71 10.70 -1.86 4.84
C PHE A 71 9.52 -1.79 5.79
N MET A 72 9.61 -0.92 6.79
CA MET A 72 8.50 -0.55 7.65
C MET A 72 8.12 0.91 7.39
N LEU A 73 6.92 1.12 6.88
CA LEU A 73 6.35 2.44 6.61
C LEU A 73 5.39 2.80 7.74
N SER A 74 5.77 3.72 8.60
CA SER A 74 4.97 4.17 9.74
C SER A 74 4.49 5.60 9.55
N GLY A 75 3.41 5.98 10.23
CA GLY A 75 2.92 7.36 10.20
C GLY A 75 1.40 7.47 10.25
N PRO A 76 0.86 8.70 10.25
CA PRO A 76 -0.57 8.92 10.41
C PRO A 76 -1.43 8.23 9.33
N PRO A 77 -2.70 7.94 9.60
CA PRO A 77 -3.59 7.36 8.61
C PRO A 77 -3.85 8.32 7.43
N GLY A 78 -4.00 7.76 6.23
CA GLY A 78 -4.31 8.54 5.03
C GLY A 78 -3.13 9.28 4.39
N THR A 79 -1.89 8.98 4.80
CA THR A 79 -0.66 9.57 4.25
C THR A 79 -0.11 8.83 3.02
N GLY A 80 -0.75 7.76 2.56
CA GLY A 80 -0.38 7.05 1.33
C GLY A 80 0.60 5.88 1.50
N LYS A 81 0.86 5.38 2.72
CA LYS A 81 1.77 4.24 3.00
C LYS A 81 1.48 3.01 2.13
N THR A 82 0.24 2.55 2.14
CA THR A 82 -0.21 1.40 1.34
C THR A 82 -0.07 1.66 -0.16
N THR A 83 -0.34 2.89 -0.62
CA THR A 83 -0.16 3.30 -2.02
C THR A 83 1.31 3.30 -2.41
N LEU A 84 2.19 3.80 -1.54
CA LEU A 84 3.65 3.78 -1.73
C LEU A 84 4.18 2.35 -1.86
N ALA A 85 3.71 1.43 -1.00
CA ALA A 85 4.07 0.01 -1.07
C ALA A 85 3.61 -0.66 -2.38
N LYS A 86 2.39 -0.36 -2.83
CA LYS A 86 1.89 -0.85 -4.12
C LYS A 86 2.69 -0.26 -5.30
N ARG A 87 3.06 1.02 -5.22
CA ARG A 87 3.89 1.67 -6.23
C ARG A 87 5.29 1.07 -6.27
N LEU A 88 5.90 0.77 -5.12
CA LEU A 88 7.17 0.05 -5.06
C LEU A 88 7.10 -1.30 -5.81
N ALA A 89 6.05 -2.08 -5.59
CA ALA A 89 5.84 -3.34 -6.31
C ALA A 89 5.75 -3.12 -7.83
N TYR A 90 5.03 -2.09 -8.25
CA TYR A 90 4.94 -1.73 -9.67
C TYR A 90 6.30 -1.33 -10.27
N GLU A 91 7.07 -0.45 -9.59
CA GLU A 91 8.39 -0.03 -10.05
C GLU A 91 9.37 -1.20 -10.16
N LEU A 92 9.37 -2.10 -9.18
CA LEU A 92 10.16 -3.33 -9.23
C LEU A 92 9.71 -4.23 -10.39
N GLY A 93 8.41 -4.33 -10.63
CA GLY A 93 7.87 -5.06 -11.77
C GLY A 93 8.39 -4.53 -13.10
N CYS A 94 8.36 -3.20 -13.30
CA CYS A 94 8.90 -2.57 -14.49
C CYS A 94 10.41 -2.85 -14.71
N ARG A 95 11.19 -2.91 -13.61
CA ARG A 95 12.66 -3.13 -13.68
C ARG A 95 13.07 -4.59 -13.88
N PHE A 96 12.21 -5.52 -13.47
CA PHE A 96 12.47 -6.97 -13.54
C PHE A 96 11.59 -7.69 -14.55
N GLN A 97 10.83 -6.96 -15.35
CA GLN A 97 10.06 -7.54 -16.45
C GLN A 97 11.02 -8.02 -17.54
N SER A 98 10.99 -9.30 -17.84
CA SER A 98 11.70 -9.92 -18.95
C SER A 98 10.83 -10.99 -19.59
N ASP A 99 11.07 -11.30 -20.86
CA ASP A 99 10.29 -12.30 -21.61
C ASP A 99 10.41 -13.72 -21.01
N ASN A 100 11.45 -13.96 -20.21
CA ASN A 100 11.76 -15.27 -19.64
C ASN A 100 11.42 -15.40 -18.14
N ASP A 101 11.19 -14.28 -17.44
CA ASP A 101 10.88 -14.28 -16.02
C ASP A 101 9.37 -14.10 -15.80
N PRO A 102 8.76 -14.83 -14.85
CA PRO A 102 7.37 -14.58 -14.51
C PRO A 102 7.21 -13.15 -13.95
N PRO A 103 6.13 -12.44 -14.34
CA PRO A 103 5.86 -11.10 -13.81
C PRO A 103 5.75 -11.14 -12.28
N ILE A 104 6.19 -10.07 -11.63
CA ILE A 104 6.17 -10.04 -10.16
C ILE A 104 4.74 -10.10 -9.61
N ALA A 105 4.61 -10.61 -8.38
CA ALA A 105 3.37 -10.60 -7.64
C ALA A 105 3.45 -9.64 -6.44
N LEU A 106 2.35 -8.94 -6.17
CA LEU A 106 2.14 -8.28 -4.90
C LEU A 106 1.15 -9.12 -4.07
N ALA A 107 1.63 -9.73 -2.99
CA ALA A 107 0.76 -10.34 -2.00
C ALA A 107 0.32 -9.24 -1.02
N PHE A 108 -0.98 -8.91 -1.02
CA PHE A 108 -1.58 -7.95 -0.12
C PHE A 108 -2.21 -8.67 1.07
N ILE A 109 -1.72 -8.40 2.27
CA ILE A 109 -2.15 -9.04 3.51
C ILE A 109 -2.73 -7.96 4.42
N ASP A 110 -4.04 -8.00 4.66
CA ASP A 110 -4.71 -7.12 5.62
C ASP A 110 -4.51 -7.69 7.03
N GLY A 111 -3.87 -6.92 7.91
CA GLY A 111 -3.65 -7.29 9.29
C GLY A 111 -4.94 -7.58 10.04
N GLY A 112 -6.01 -6.84 9.75
CA GLY A 112 -7.32 -7.05 10.35
C GLY A 112 -7.97 -8.38 9.96
N GLU A 113 -7.69 -8.90 8.76
CA GLU A 113 -8.17 -10.23 8.34
C GLU A 113 -7.44 -11.35 9.08
N ILE A 114 -6.11 -11.22 9.25
CA ILE A 114 -5.32 -12.21 10.00
C ILE A 114 -5.75 -12.23 11.46
N SER A 115 -5.89 -11.08 12.09
CA SER A 115 -6.24 -11.00 13.52
C SER A 115 -7.64 -11.52 13.87
N ARG A 116 -8.56 -11.59 12.89
CA ARG A 116 -9.92 -12.15 13.08
C ARG A 116 -10.00 -13.65 12.87
N SER A 117 -8.94 -14.29 12.40
CA SER A 117 -8.90 -15.73 12.20
C SER A 117 -8.95 -16.47 13.53
N ARG A 118 -9.41 -17.74 13.52
CA ARG A 118 -9.44 -18.57 14.74
C ARG A 118 -8.02 -18.92 15.19
N TYR A 119 -7.89 -19.31 16.45
CA TYR A 119 -6.61 -19.75 17.00
C TYR A 119 -6.00 -20.87 16.13
N GLY A 120 -4.74 -20.70 15.72
CA GLY A 120 -4.02 -21.62 14.81
C GLY A 120 -4.17 -21.30 13.32
N GLU A 121 -5.28 -20.74 12.88
CA GLU A 121 -5.50 -20.37 11.46
C GLU A 121 -4.61 -19.21 11.03
N SER A 122 -4.35 -18.28 11.93
CA SER A 122 -3.48 -17.11 11.65
C SER A 122 -2.04 -17.51 11.42
N GLU A 123 -1.51 -18.43 12.26
CA GLU A 123 -0.15 -18.96 12.15
C GLU A 123 0.01 -19.78 10.87
N GLU A 124 -0.98 -20.61 10.53
CA GLU A 124 -0.99 -21.39 9.29
C GLU A 124 -1.00 -20.46 8.07
N ARG A 125 -1.85 -19.43 8.09
CA ARG A 125 -1.94 -18.43 7.03
C ARG A 125 -0.64 -17.67 6.83
N ILE A 126 0.04 -17.28 7.90
CA ILE A 126 1.38 -16.66 7.83
C ILE A 126 2.39 -17.62 7.19
N ARG A 127 2.45 -18.88 7.61
CA ARG A 127 3.34 -19.89 7.01
C ARG A 127 3.07 -20.07 5.52
N ASP A 128 1.81 -20.14 5.12
CA ASP A 128 1.42 -20.32 3.72
C ASP A 128 1.84 -19.15 2.84
N ILE A 129 1.72 -17.91 3.33
CA ILE A 129 2.20 -16.72 2.63
C ILE A 129 3.71 -16.84 2.34
N PHE A 130 4.51 -17.19 3.33
CA PHE A 130 5.95 -17.31 3.16
C PHE A 130 6.36 -18.55 2.34
N LEU A 131 5.60 -19.63 2.39
CA LEU A 131 5.80 -20.79 1.54
C LEU A 131 5.59 -20.41 0.06
N HIS A 132 4.51 -19.69 -0.24
CA HIS A 132 4.25 -19.19 -1.59
C HIS A 132 5.27 -18.14 -2.05
N ALA A 133 5.78 -17.31 -1.14
CA ALA A 133 6.86 -16.38 -1.47
C ALA A 133 8.15 -17.11 -1.92
N ARG A 134 8.42 -18.31 -1.39
CA ARG A 134 9.57 -19.13 -1.81
C ARG A 134 9.35 -19.85 -3.14
N SER A 135 8.16 -20.42 -3.35
CA SER A 135 7.84 -21.21 -4.55
C SER A 135 7.37 -20.36 -5.73
N GLY A 136 6.82 -19.19 -5.46
CA GLY A 136 6.07 -18.32 -6.36
C GLY A 136 4.56 -18.43 -6.12
N PHE A 137 3.84 -17.33 -6.23
CA PHE A 137 2.40 -17.25 -6.00
C PHE A 137 1.57 -17.81 -7.16
N THR A 138 1.99 -17.50 -8.39
CA THR A 138 1.29 -17.92 -9.62
C THR A 138 2.18 -18.69 -10.58
N ALA A 139 3.49 -18.53 -10.45
CA ALA A 139 4.47 -19.22 -11.29
C ALA A 139 5.74 -19.51 -10.47
N GLN A 140 6.37 -20.66 -10.75
CA GLN A 140 7.61 -21.06 -10.09
C GLN A 140 8.71 -20.01 -10.32
N GLY A 141 9.42 -19.65 -9.26
CA GLY A 141 10.52 -18.70 -9.34
C GLY A 141 10.11 -17.22 -9.45
N GLN A 142 8.81 -16.95 -9.31
CA GLN A 142 8.27 -15.59 -9.35
C GLN A 142 8.83 -14.74 -8.19
N ARG A 143 9.25 -13.50 -8.52
CA ARG A 143 9.59 -12.49 -7.50
C ARG A 143 8.32 -11.90 -6.89
N SER A 144 8.41 -11.46 -5.64
CA SER A 144 7.24 -10.94 -4.93
C SER A 144 7.55 -9.80 -3.97
N VAL A 145 6.55 -8.93 -3.81
CA VAL A 145 6.47 -7.99 -2.69
C VAL A 145 5.36 -8.46 -1.76
N LEU A 146 5.68 -8.65 -0.49
CA LEU A 146 4.73 -9.03 0.56
C LEU A 146 4.33 -7.78 1.33
N LEU A 147 3.14 -7.26 1.10
CA LEU A 147 2.62 -6.09 1.80
C LEU A 147 1.70 -6.52 2.94
N PHE A 148 2.17 -6.36 4.17
CA PHE A 148 1.36 -6.49 5.38
C PHE A 148 0.86 -5.09 5.78
N ASP A 149 -0.43 -4.85 5.63
CA ASP A 149 -1.07 -3.57 5.90
C ASP A 149 -1.70 -3.57 7.30
N ASP A 150 -1.54 -2.44 8.03
CA ASP A 150 -2.02 -2.26 9.40
C ASP A 150 -1.52 -3.36 10.37
N VAL A 151 -0.19 -3.60 10.37
CA VAL A 151 0.46 -4.71 11.08
C VAL A 151 0.32 -4.63 12.61
N GLU A 152 -0.02 -3.49 13.18
CA GLU A 152 -0.31 -3.35 14.61
C GLU A 152 -1.48 -4.23 15.07
N SER A 153 -2.32 -4.67 14.16
CA SER A 153 -3.41 -5.60 14.47
C SER A 153 -2.94 -7.06 14.60
N ILE A 154 -1.76 -7.38 14.05
CA ILE A 154 -1.16 -8.72 14.07
C ILE A 154 -0.07 -8.79 15.14
N PHE A 155 0.85 -7.82 15.15
CA PHE A 155 2.12 -7.85 15.90
C PHE A 155 2.14 -6.80 17.01
N MET A 156 1.64 -7.19 18.18
CA MET A 156 1.59 -6.29 19.34
C MET A 156 2.81 -6.46 20.24
N ALA A 157 3.34 -5.33 20.71
CA ALA A 157 4.45 -5.31 21.66
C ALA A 157 4.13 -6.13 22.92
N ARG A 158 5.09 -6.94 23.35
CA ARG A 158 5.03 -7.76 24.56
C ARG A 158 4.80 -6.86 25.79
N GLY A 159 3.82 -7.22 26.61
CA GLY A 159 3.47 -6.43 27.79
C GLY A 159 2.50 -5.27 27.54
N SER A 160 2.01 -5.05 26.33
CA SER A 160 0.89 -4.14 26.11
C SER A 160 -0.36 -4.68 26.78
N GLN A 161 -1.23 -3.78 27.30
CA GLN A 161 -2.49 -4.19 27.96
C GLN A 161 -3.44 -4.96 27.02
N HIS A 162 -3.16 -4.95 25.71
CA HIS A 162 -3.98 -5.57 24.67
C HIS A 162 -3.35 -6.85 24.12
N ALA A 163 -2.11 -7.18 24.50
CA ALA A 163 -1.43 -8.39 24.06
C ALA A 163 -2.01 -9.63 24.76
N LYS A 164 -2.40 -10.63 23.98
CA LYS A 164 -2.87 -11.93 24.45
C LYS A 164 -1.84 -13.00 24.13
N GLU A 165 -1.87 -14.15 24.81
CA GLU A 165 -0.90 -15.25 24.60
C GLU A 165 -0.77 -15.70 23.14
N TRP A 166 -1.84 -15.66 22.38
CA TRP A 166 -1.82 -16.04 20.97
C TRP A 166 -1.07 -15.07 20.05
N HIS A 167 -0.89 -13.79 20.41
CA HIS A 167 -0.01 -12.89 19.67
C HIS A 167 1.45 -13.34 19.71
N PHE A 168 1.91 -13.89 20.83
CA PHE A 168 3.29 -14.39 20.95
C PHE A 168 3.58 -15.60 20.05
N SER A 169 2.58 -16.42 19.80
CA SER A 169 2.69 -17.55 18.87
C SER A 169 2.79 -17.04 17.42
N GLN A 170 1.97 -16.07 17.04
CA GLN A 170 2.01 -15.45 15.71
C GLN A 170 3.34 -14.74 15.46
N ASP A 171 3.83 -13.96 16.44
CA ASP A 171 5.13 -13.30 16.38
C ASP A 171 6.26 -14.30 16.13
N SER A 172 6.27 -15.41 16.87
CA SER A 172 7.30 -16.46 16.71
C SER A 172 7.30 -17.08 15.32
N VAL A 173 6.13 -17.38 14.76
CA VAL A 173 5.99 -17.92 13.40
C VAL A 173 6.45 -16.89 12.38
N PHE A 174 6.08 -15.64 12.55
CA PHE A 174 6.48 -14.56 11.64
C PHE A 174 7.99 -14.33 11.67
N PHE A 175 8.62 -14.27 12.86
CA PHE A 175 10.06 -14.14 13.01
C PHE A 175 10.82 -15.25 12.28
N HIS A 176 10.43 -16.49 12.51
CA HIS A 176 11.07 -17.63 11.84
C HIS A 176 10.91 -17.54 10.31
N SER A 177 9.71 -17.18 9.85
CA SER A 177 9.44 -17.04 8.42
C SER A 177 10.22 -15.91 7.75
N ILE A 178 10.40 -14.76 8.44
CA ILE A 178 11.24 -13.65 7.96
C ILE A 178 12.70 -14.07 7.88
N ASP A 179 13.21 -14.76 8.92
CA ASP A 179 14.62 -15.15 8.98
C ASP A 179 14.97 -16.12 7.85
N GLU A 180 14.01 -16.93 7.41
CA GLU A 180 14.14 -17.87 6.29
C GLU A 180 13.77 -17.27 4.91
N LEU A 181 13.29 -16.03 4.83
CA LEU A 181 12.89 -15.42 3.57
C LEU A 181 14.07 -15.31 2.60
N ASP A 182 13.86 -15.73 1.35
CA ASP A 182 14.79 -15.49 0.25
C ASP A 182 14.70 -14.05 -0.23
N THR A 183 15.62 -13.21 0.27
CA THR A 183 15.65 -11.79 -0.04
C THR A 183 16.16 -11.46 -1.44
N SER A 184 16.64 -12.44 -2.22
CA SER A 184 16.96 -12.25 -3.63
C SER A 184 15.74 -12.29 -4.54
N ARG A 185 14.57 -12.69 -3.99
CA ARG A 185 13.33 -12.83 -4.75
C ARG A 185 12.14 -12.14 -4.11
N SER A 186 12.21 -11.91 -2.80
CA SER A 186 11.07 -11.37 -2.06
C SER A 186 11.48 -10.21 -1.16
N THR A 187 10.62 -9.21 -1.08
CA THR A 187 10.78 -8.04 -0.20
C THR A 187 9.49 -7.86 0.60
N ILE A 188 9.61 -7.65 1.91
CA ILE A 188 8.47 -7.38 2.78
C ILE A 188 8.28 -5.87 2.92
N VAL A 189 7.03 -5.42 2.89
CA VAL A 189 6.66 -4.07 3.30
C VAL A 189 5.61 -4.16 4.40
N LEU A 190 5.93 -3.58 5.54
CA LEU A 190 5.01 -3.44 6.66
C LEU A 190 4.46 -2.01 6.65
N THR A 191 3.16 -1.82 6.86
CA THR A 191 2.60 -0.50 7.14
C THR A 191 1.98 -0.46 8.52
N SER A 192 2.13 0.67 9.21
CA SER A 192 1.53 0.88 10.53
C SER A 192 1.13 2.33 10.76
N ASN A 193 -0.01 2.52 11.42
CA ASN A 193 -0.44 3.80 11.95
C ASN A 193 0.02 4.01 13.40
N ARG A 194 0.45 2.93 14.08
CA ARG A 194 0.83 2.91 15.50
C ARG A 194 2.12 2.09 15.70
N PRO A 195 3.27 2.59 15.22
CA PRO A 195 4.55 1.88 15.35
C PRO A 195 4.96 1.64 16.80
N ASP A 196 4.42 2.41 17.73
CA ASP A 196 4.61 2.27 19.17
C ASP A 196 4.02 0.96 19.73
N LEU A 197 3.06 0.36 19.04
CA LEU A 197 2.44 -0.91 19.43
C LEU A 197 3.14 -2.14 18.87
N ILE A 198 4.09 -1.97 17.95
CA ILE A 198 4.79 -3.08 17.30
C ILE A 198 6.00 -3.50 18.14
N ASP A 199 6.20 -4.81 18.29
CA ASP A 199 7.35 -5.38 18.99
C ASP A 199 8.67 -4.87 18.38
N GLU A 200 9.62 -4.46 19.25
CA GLU A 200 10.90 -3.91 18.84
C GLU A 200 11.70 -4.91 17.99
N ALA A 201 11.62 -6.20 18.31
CA ALA A 201 12.31 -7.24 17.56
C ALA A 201 11.81 -7.38 16.12
N ILE A 202 10.55 -7.00 15.84
CA ILE A 202 10.05 -6.88 14.46
C ILE A 202 10.67 -5.65 13.80
N ARG A 203 10.61 -4.49 14.47
CA ARG A 203 11.12 -3.23 13.91
C ARG A 203 12.61 -3.32 13.54
N ASP A 204 13.42 -3.98 14.34
CA ASP A 204 14.86 -4.12 14.12
C ASP A 204 15.23 -4.92 12.86
N ARG A 205 14.31 -5.71 12.31
CA ARG A 205 14.52 -6.48 11.07
C ARG A 205 14.26 -5.70 9.80
N PHE A 206 13.68 -4.49 9.91
CA PHE A 206 13.22 -3.68 8.78
C PHE A 206 13.87 -2.30 8.79
N LEU A 207 14.14 -1.78 7.60
CA LEU A 207 14.43 -0.36 7.47
C LEU A 207 13.15 0.44 7.69
N SER A 208 13.16 1.29 8.71
CA SER A 208 11.97 2.04 9.15
C SER A 208 11.96 3.44 8.58
N TYR A 209 10.83 3.82 7.98
CA TYR A 209 10.59 5.14 7.39
C TYR A 209 9.29 5.73 7.94
N VAL A 210 9.32 7.05 8.19
CA VAL A 210 8.14 7.80 8.61
C VAL A 210 7.52 8.48 7.40
N VAL A 211 6.28 8.09 7.07
CA VAL A 211 5.46 8.70 6.03
C VAL A 211 4.51 9.69 6.71
N ASP A 212 4.98 10.89 6.90
CA ASP A 212 4.27 11.96 7.58
C ASP A 212 3.19 12.61 6.69
N TYR A 213 2.42 13.52 7.25
CA TYR A 213 1.44 14.28 6.48
C TYR A 213 2.08 14.99 5.28
N PRO A 214 1.39 14.97 4.12
CA PRO A 214 1.85 15.67 2.92
C PRO A 214 1.83 17.19 3.15
N ASP A 215 2.72 17.89 2.46
CA ASP A 215 2.68 19.35 2.39
C ASP A 215 1.53 19.82 1.49
N LEU A 216 1.27 21.13 1.54
CA LEU A 216 0.19 21.75 0.79
C LEU A 216 0.36 21.56 -0.73
N GLU A 217 1.58 21.62 -1.24
CA GLU A 217 1.87 21.46 -2.67
C GLU A 217 1.52 20.06 -3.15
N THR A 218 1.93 19.05 -2.39
CA THR A 218 1.58 17.64 -2.64
C THR A 218 0.06 17.43 -2.63
N LEU A 219 -0.67 18.03 -1.69
CA LEU A 219 -2.13 17.94 -1.64
C LEU A 219 -2.78 18.60 -2.87
N ILE A 220 -2.27 19.74 -3.32
CA ILE A 220 -2.74 20.41 -4.53
C ILE A 220 -2.50 19.51 -5.77
N GLN A 221 -1.27 19.03 -5.95
CA GLN A 221 -0.93 18.14 -7.06
C GLN A 221 -1.80 16.89 -7.09
N MET A 222 -2.08 16.29 -5.92
CA MET A 222 -2.92 15.10 -5.82
C MET A 222 -4.37 15.38 -6.23
N ILE A 223 -4.98 16.47 -5.77
CA ILE A 223 -6.36 16.76 -6.15
C ILE A 223 -6.49 17.13 -7.63
N GLU A 224 -5.47 17.72 -8.24
CA GLU A 224 -5.46 18.03 -9.67
C GLU A 224 -5.51 16.78 -10.57
N GLN A 225 -5.05 15.64 -10.07
CA GLN A 225 -5.13 14.35 -10.76
C GLN A 225 -6.51 13.68 -10.68
N ILE A 226 -7.44 14.20 -9.85
CA ILE A 226 -8.77 13.59 -9.73
C ILE A 226 -9.57 13.83 -11.02
N PRO A 227 -9.91 12.79 -11.79
CA PRO A 227 -10.55 12.96 -13.12
C PRO A 227 -11.84 13.75 -13.09
N ALA A 228 -12.66 13.60 -12.04
CA ALA A 228 -13.91 14.34 -11.86
C ALA A 228 -13.69 15.86 -11.83
N LEU A 229 -12.53 16.32 -11.37
CA LEU A 229 -12.23 17.75 -11.26
C LEU A 229 -11.81 18.40 -12.58
N VAL A 230 -11.51 17.61 -13.60
CA VAL A 230 -11.20 18.13 -14.96
C VAL A 230 -12.42 18.84 -15.55
N GLN A 231 -13.64 18.47 -15.12
CA GLN A 231 -14.90 19.09 -15.57
C GLN A 231 -15.14 20.48 -14.96
N LEU A 232 -14.39 20.87 -13.94
CA LEU A 232 -14.49 22.20 -13.33
C LEU A 232 -13.85 23.27 -14.25
N SER A 233 -14.48 24.43 -14.33
CA SER A 233 -13.90 25.59 -14.99
C SER A 233 -12.64 26.08 -14.28
N GLY A 234 -11.77 26.84 -14.96
CA GLY A 234 -10.58 27.41 -14.35
C GLY A 234 -10.85 28.22 -13.08
N ALA A 235 -11.94 29.03 -13.09
CA ALA A 235 -12.35 29.80 -11.92
C ALA A 235 -12.78 28.90 -10.75
N GLN A 236 -13.51 27.82 -11.02
CA GLN A 236 -13.94 26.87 -9.99
C GLN A 236 -12.76 26.12 -9.39
N ARG A 237 -11.78 25.73 -10.21
CA ARG A 237 -10.54 25.11 -9.74
C ARG A 237 -9.72 26.05 -8.86
N ALA A 238 -9.61 27.35 -9.25
CA ALA A 238 -8.91 28.34 -8.45
C ALA A 238 -9.61 28.55 -7.10
N THR A 239 -10.94 28.64 -7.06
CA THR A 239 -11.71 28.73 -5.80
C THR A 239 -11.46 27.50 -4.92
N MET A 240 -11.52 26.29 -5.48
CA MET A 240 -11.28 25.05 -4.73
C MET A 240 -9.87 25.01 -4.15
N LYS A 241 -8.84 25.46 -4.91
CA LYS A 241 -7.47 25.55 -4.38
C LYS A 241 -7.37 26.53 -3.21
N ASN A 242 -7.98 27.70 -3.30
CA ASN A 242 -8.00 28.67 -2.22
C ASN A 242 -8.70 28.13 -0.97
N ASP A 243 -9.85 27.46 -1.15
CA ASP A 243 -10.59 26.82 -0.06
C ASP A 243 -9.76 25.67 0.57
N LEU A 244 -9.01 24.90 -0.25
CA LEU A 244 -8.09 23.87 0.24
C LEU A 244 -6.98 24.48 1.09
N VAL A 245 -6.36 25.59 0.63
CA VAL A 245 -5.33 26.30 1.38
C VAL A 245 -5.85 26.74 2.76
N ALA A 246 -7.07 27.25 2.82
CA ALA A 246 -7.71 27.64 4.08
C ALA A 246 -7.94 26.40 4.97
N ALA A 247 -8.46 25.30 4.43
CA ALA A 247 -8.75 24.05 5.15
C ALA A 247 -7.46 23.35 5.66
N VAL A 248 -6.34 23.50 4.97
CA VAL A 248 -5.04 23.02 5.45
C VAL A 248 -4.51 23.90 6.59
N LYS A 249 -4.67 25.21 6.49
CA LYS A 249 -4.24 26.17 7.53
C LYS A 249 -5.02 26.01 8.84
N ASP A 250 -6.31 25.75 8.77
CA ASP A 250 -7.15 25.53 9.96
C ASP A 250 -7.07 24.08 10.50
N GLY A 251 -6.35 23.20 9.79
CA GLY A 251 -6.13 21.81 10.20
C GLY A 251 -7.29 20.86 9.90
N THR A 252 -8.32 21.30 9.16
CA THR A 252 -9.44 20.44 8.72
C THR A 252 -8.99 19.41 7.68
N VAL A 253 -8.02 19.75 6.84
CA VAL A 253 -7.39 18.86 5.86
C VAL A 253 -5.91 18.70 6.22
N ARG A 254 -5.50 17.46 6.52
CA ARG A 254 -4.11 17.12 6.84
C ARG A 254 -3.56 15.99 5.98
N SER A 255 -4.40 15.00 5.67
CA SER A 255 -3.97 13.81 4.93
C SER A 255 -4.43 13.85 3.47
N MET A 256 -3.84 12.99 2.63
CA MET A 256 -4.31 12.78 1.26
C MET A 256 -5.78 12.34 1.20
N ARG A 257 -6.20 11.51 2.16
CA ARG A 257 -7.59 11.06 2.28
C ARG A 257 -8.54 12.21 2.62
N ASP A 258 -8.12 13.14 3.47
CA ASP A 258 -8.93 14.33 3.78
C ASP A 258 -9.06 15.23 2.58
N ALA A 259 -7.96 15.46 1.83
CA ALA A 259 -7.97 16.27 0.62
C ALA A 259 -8.86 15.67 -0.48
N GLN A 260 -8.85 14.34 -0.66
CA GLN A 260 -9.78 13.66 -1.58
C GLN A 260 -11.24 13.87 -1.17
N ARG A 261 -11.56 13.70 0.11
CA ARG A 261 -12.91 13.93 0.64
C ARG A 261 -13.33 15.39 0.49
N PHE A 262 -12.41 16.31 0.76
CA PHE A 262 -12.63 17.74 0.56
C PHE A 262 -12.96 18.06 -0.90
N ALA A 263 -12.13 17.61 -1.84
CA ALA A 263 -12.31 17.82 -3.27
C ALA A 263 -13.65 17.24 -3.78
N MET A 264 -14.02 16.04 -3.36
CA MET A 264 -15.28 15.41 -3.72
C MET A 264 -16.49 16.19 -3.19
N ARG A 265 -16.46 16.61 -1.92
CA ARG A 265 -17.54 17.44 -1.33
C ARG A 265 -17.69 18.76 -2.08
N HIS A 266 -16.58 19.41 -2.40
CA HIS A 266 -16.57 20.66 -3.17
C HIS A 266 -17.18 20.46 -4.56
N PHE A 267 -16.77 19.40 -5.28
CA PHE A 267 -17.30 19.05 -6.59
C PHE A 267 -18.81 18.81 -6.55
N VAL A 268 -19.29 17.94 -5.65
CA VAL A 268 -20.71 17.62 -5.51
C VAL A 268 -21.55 18.86 -5.17
N SER A 269 -21.06 19.73 -4.28
CA SER A 269 -21.76 20.96 -3.90
C SER A 269 -21.96 21.93 -5.08
N LYS A 270 -21.03 21.92 -6.05
CA LYS A 270 -21.14 22.76 -7.27
C LYS A 270 -22.11 22.18 -8.28
N ILE A 271 -22.15 20.85 -8.44
CA ILE A 271 -23.13 20.17 -9.31
C ILE A 271 -24.53 20.41 -8.78
N LEU A 272 -24.80 20.14 -7.51
CA LEU A 272 -26.13 20.32 -6.92
C LEU A 272 -26.65 21.78 -7.01
N LYS A 273 -25.74 22.76 -6.80
CA LYS A 273 -26.11 24.17 -6.99
C LYS A 273 -26.47 24.52 -8.46
N LYS A 274 -25.78 23.89 -9.41
CA LYS A 274 -26.03 24.11 -10.84
C LYS A 274 -27.39 23.55 -11.25
N ASP A 275 -27.77 22.36 -10.78
CA ASP A 275 -29.04 21.71 -11.07
C ASP A 275 -30.21 22.47 -10.42
N SER A 276 -30.03 22.99 -9.20
CA SER A 276 -31.01 23.84 -8.52
C SER A 276 -31.27 25.16 -9.25
N LEU A 277 -30.25 25.76 -9.88
CA LEU A 277 -30.38 26.97 -10.68
C LEU A 277 -31.02 26.70 -12.05
N ALA A 278 -30.81 25.51 -12.62
CA ALA A 278 -31.41 25.11 -13.89
C ALA A 278 -32.93 24.83 -13.76
N GLN A 279 -33.41 24.42 -12.58
CA GLN A 279 -34.83 24.20 -12.29
C GLN A 279 -35.62 25.49 -12.04
N HIS A 280 -34.93 26.59 -11.68
CA HIS A 280 -35.60 27.91 -11.48
C HIS A 280 -35.63 28.83 -12.70
N VAL A 281 -35.13 28.37 -13.84
CA VAL A 281 -35.17 29.13 -15.10
C VAL A 281 -36.25 28.62 -16.06
N VAL A 282 -37.06 27.65 -15.64
CA VAL A 282 -38.13 27.03 -16.46
C VAL A 282 -39.52 27.37 -15.92
N ASP A 283 -39.63 28.24 -14.92
CA ASP A 283 -40.85 28.92 -14.48
C ASP A 283 -40.72 30.43 -14.87
#